data_a3df6d56ed1e6484ea6e9677a1b660c4
#
_entry.id   a3df6d56ed1e6484ea6e9677a1b660c4
#
_cell.length_a   1.000
_cell.length_b   1.000
_cell.length_c   1.000
_cell.angle_alpha   90.00
_cell.angle_beta   90.00
_cell.angle_gamma   90.00
#
_symmetry.space_group_name_H-M   'P 1'
#
loop_
_entity.id
_entity.type
_entity.pdbx_description
1 polymer ?
#
loop_
_entity_poly.entity_id
_entity_poly.type
_entity_poly.pdbx_seq_one_letter_code
_entity_poly.pdbx_strand_id
1 'polypeptide(L)'
;MYRTMTGAVVPRPIGWISTTSADGVDNLAPYSFFNVVTVQPPILMFAPANSGPDAMKDSARNAIDTGEFVVNVVTEPLVEAMNETSATLPPEESEFEHAGLERTAAEKVTPPRVAAAEIAFECEVHDTLDIGVSTVVLGEIVLAHVDDALTTDEGKLDVAEVDAVGRLAGSWYATTADRFRIERPD
;
A
#
# COMPACT_ATOMS: atom_id res chain seq x y z
N MET A 1 7.05 13.55 -20.15
CA MET A 1 7.15 12.08 -19.88
C MET A 1 6.27 11.63 -18.72
N TYR A 2 6.30 12.27 -17.53
CA TYR A 2 5.51 11.85 -16.34
C TYR A 2 4.02 11.59 -16.64
N ARG A 3 3.30 12.58 -17.20
CA ARG A 3 1.87 12.46 -17.53
C ARG A 3 1.56 11.33 -18.53
N THR A 4 2.45 11.10 -19.51
CA THR A 4 2.28 10.03 -20.50
C THR A 4 2.42 8.66 -19.83
N MET A 5 3.46 8.50 -19.03
CA MET A 5 3.74 7.25 -18.32
C MET A 5 2.61 6.91 -17.33
N THR A 6 2.22 7.86 -16.47
CA THR A 6 1.17 7.63 -15.47
C THR A 6 -0.24 7.53 -16.08
N GLY A 7 -0.43 8.00 -17.33
CA GLY A 7 -1.68 7.85 -18.07
C GLY A 7 -1.77 6.57 -18.88
N ALA A 8 -0.61 5.99 -19.29
CA ALA A 8 -0.59 4.77 -20.08
C ALA A 8 -0.45 3.50 -19.22
N VAL A 9 0.26 3.61 -18.08
CA VAL A 9 0.42 2.50 -17.13
C VAL A 9 -0.72 2.56 -16.11
N VAL A 10 -1.86 2.00 -16.46
CA VAL A 10 -3.11 2.04 -15.69
C VAL A 10 -3.92 0.76 -15.89
N PRO A 11 -4.77 0.34 -14.92
CA PRO A 11 -4.81 0.83 -13.55
C PRO A 11 -3.56 0.41 -12.77
N ARG A 12 -3.09 1.25 -11.86
CA ARG A 12 -2.03 0.87 -10.93
C ARG A 12 -2.65 0.46 -9.61
N PRO A 13 -2.23 -0.66 -9.00
CA PRO A 13 -2.66 -0.98 -7.65
C PRO A 13 -2.18 0.09 -6.67
N ILE A 14 -2.87 0.25 -5.56
CA ILE A 14 -2.52 1.20 -4.51
C ILE A 14 -2.06 0.41 -3.29
N GLY A 15 -0.80 0.60 -2.89
CA GLY A 15 -0.32 0.21 -1.58
C GLY A 15 -0.59 1.33 -0.59
N TRP A 16 -1.48 1.12 0.36
CA TRP A 16 -1.72 2.05 1.46
C TRP A 16 -0.81 1.68 2.61
N ILE A 17 0.33 2.36 2.65
CA ILE A 17 1.48 1.97 3.45
C ILE A 17 1.39 2.61 4.83
N SER A 18 1.36 1.77 5.86
CA SER A 18 1.48 2.15 7.25
C SER A 18 2.90 1.86 7.73
N THR A 19 3.50 2.82 8.42
CA THR A 19 4.82 2.72 9.05
C THR A 19 4.78 3.39 10.42
N THR A 20 5.76 3.09 11.27
CA THR A 20 5.94 3.78 12.55
C THR A 20 7.34 4.38 12.58
N SER A 21 7.47 5.64 12.96
CA SER A 21 8.78 6.29 13.10
C SER A 21 9.55 5.75 14.31
N ALA A 22 10.84 6.02 14.38
CA ALA A 22 11.67 5.68 15.56
C ALA A 22 11.17 6.33 16.86
N ASP A 23 10.44 7.45 16.75
CA ASP A 23 9.83 8.16 17.88
C ASP A 23 8.41 7.64 18.22
N GLY A 24 7.92 6.62 17.50
CA GLY A 24 6.63 5.98 17.74
C GLY A 24 5.43 6.68 17.11
N VAL A 25 5.64 7.55 16.12
CA VAL A 25 4.55 8.19 15.37
C VAL A 25 4.16 7.30 14.18
N ASP A 26 2.88 6.92 14.12
CA ASP A 26 2.33 6.14 13.01
C ASP A 26 2.04 7.05 11.81
N ASN A 27 2.55 6.65 10.65
CA ASN A 27 2.36 7.30 9.36
C ASN A 27 1.55 6.39 8.43
N LEU A 28 0.67 6.97 7.62
CA LEU A 28 -0.15 6.25 6.65
C LEU A 28 -0.24 7.03 5.33
N ALA A 29 0.29 6.48 4.25
CA ALA A 29 0.28 7.15 2.95
C ALA A 29 0.04 6.21 1.78
N PRO A 30 -0.74 6.63 0.74
CA PRO A 30 -1.03 5.82 -0.44
C PRO A 30 0.05 5.97 -1.51
N TYR A 31 0.47 4.85 -2.07
CA TYR A 31 1.42 4.80 -3.18
C TYR A 31 0.88 3.98 -4.35
N SER A 32 0.85 4.57 -5.55
CA SER A 32 0.45 3.88 -6.78
C SER A 32 1.64 3.42 -7.64
N PHE A 33 2.85 3.68 -7.22
CA PHE A 33 4.03 2.94 -7.67
C PHE A 33 4.24 1.79 -6.70
N PHE A 34 3.37 0.79 -6.80
CA PHE A 34 3.25 -0.36 -5.93
C PHE A 34 2.94 -1.59 -6.77
N ASN A 35 3.56 -2.72 -6.46
CA ASN A 35 3.23 -4.00 -7.10
C ASN A 35 3.82 -5.20 -6.34
N VAL A 36 3.42 -6.42 -6.77
CA VAL A 36 4.09 -7.69 -6.45
C VAL A 36 5.36 -7.80 -7.29
N VAL A 37 6.47 -8.20 -6.66
CA VAL A 37 7.77 -8.42 -7.31
C VAL A 37 7.99 -9.90 -7.58
N THR A 38 7.80 -10.74 -6.56
CA THR A 38 7.97 -12.20 -6.63
C THR A 38 7.06 -12.88 -5.62
N VAL A 39 6.80 -14.17 -5.84
CA VAL A 39 5.92 -14.97 -4.97
C VAL A 39 6.72 -15.94 -4.07
N GLN A 40 8.03 -16.10 -4.32
CA GLN A 40 8.87 -16.97 -3.49
C GLN A 40 10.32 -16.45 -3.49
N PRO A 41 10.74 -15.76 -2.40
CA PRO A 41 9.90 -15.32 -1.28
C PRO A 41 8.79 -14.35 -1.74
N PRO A 42 7.71 -14.15 -0.95
CA PRO A 42 6.61 -13.25 -1.33
C PRO A 42 7.02 -11.80 -1.09
N ILE A 43 7.38 -11.07 -2.15
CA ILE A 43 7.87 -9.69 -2.06
C ILE A 43 6.93 -8.72 -2.77
N LEU A 44 6.55 -7.68 -2.03
CA LEU A 44 5.89 -6.48 -2.53
C LEU A 44 6.92 -5.34 -2.68
N MET A 45 6.58 -4.35 -3.51
CA MET A 45 7.36 -3.12 -3.61
C MET A 45 6.47 -1.89 -3.58
N PHE A 46 6.95 -0.83 -2.95
CA PHE A 46 6.43 0.52 -3.15
C PHE A 46 7.56 1.51 -3.39
N ALA A 47 7.29 2.56 -4.16
CA ALA A 47 8.32 3.51 -4.59
C ALA A 47 7.85 4.96 -4.45
N PRO A 48 7.98 5.57 -3.26
CA PRO A 48 7.72 6.98 -3.09
C PRO A 48 8.70 7.82 -3.91
N ALA A 49 8.17 8.89 -4.51
CA ALA A 49 9.00 9.91 -5.15
C ALA A 49 9.40 10.95 -4.11
N ASN A 50 10.69 11.11 -3.88
CA ASN A 50 11.27 12.09 -2.99
C ASN A 50 11.20 13.50 -3.60
N SER A 51 11.03 14.52 -2.77
CA SER A 51 10.97 15.91 -3.23
C SER A 51 12.35 16.55 -3.45
N GLY A 52 13.42 15.81 -3.16
CA GLY A 52 14.83 16.22 -3.29
C GLY A 52 15.77 15.20 -2.65
N PRO A 53 17.10 15.40 -2.73
CA PRO A 53 18.08 14.44 -2.20
C PRO A 53 17.95 14.18 -0.69
N ASP A 54 17.55 15.20 0.06
CA ASP A 54 17.40 15.15 1.53
C ASP A 54 15.93 15.13 1.96
N ALA A 55 14.99 14.90 1.03
CA ALA A 55 13.54 14.99 1.27
C ALA A 55 12.86 13.64 1.04
N MET A 56 13.42 12.58 1.63
CA MET A 56 12.81 11.25 1.63
C MET A 56 11.44 11.31 2.30
N LYS A 57 10.45 10.65 1.69
CA LYS A 57 9.11 10.52 2.26
C LYS A 57 9.15 9.72 3.56
N ASP A 58 8.34 10.11 4.55
CA ASP A 58 8.33 9.51 5.88
C ASP A 58 8.08 8.00 5.82
N SER A 59 7.17 7.51 4.97
CA SER A 59 6.94 6.08 4.79
C SER A 59 8.18 5.31 4.38
N ALA A 60 9.02 5.85 3.47
CA ALA A 60 10.26 5.18 3.08
C ALA A 60 11.30 5.26 4.20
N ARG A 61 11.45 6.44 4.82
CA ARG A 61 12.38 6.63 5.94
C ARG A 61 12.05 5.71 7.10
N ASN A 62 10.80 5.71 7.55
CA ASN A 62 10.35 4.88 8.66
C ASN A 62 10.56 3.40 8.36
N ALA A 63 10.17 2.92 7.16
CA ALA A 63 10.36 1.54 6.75
C ALA A 63 11.84 1.14 6.74
N ILE A 64 12.74 2.02 6.28
CA ILE A 64 14.20 1.77 6.29
C ILE A 64 14.75 1.75 7.70
N ASP A 65 14.36 2.73 8.52
CA ASP A 65 14.91 2.90 9.87
C ASP A 65 14.45 1.80 10.83
N THR A 66 13.19 1.32 10.69
CA THR A 66 12.61 0.29 11.56
C THR A 66 12.69 -1.11 10.97
N GLY A 67 12.86 -1.24 9.66
CA GLY A 67 12.87 -2.53 8.97
C GLY A 67 11.47 -3.10 8.71
N GLU A 68 10.40 -2.35 8.95
CA GLU A 68 9.02 -2.86 8.98
C GLU A 68 8.01 -1.91 8.32
N PHE A 69 6.97 -2.47 7.73
CA PHE A 69 5.80 -1.72 7.26
C PHE A 69 4.59 -2.64 7.07
N VAL A 70 3.41 -2.04 6.94
CA VAL A 70 2.18 -2.74 6.57
C VAL A 70 1.63 -2.18 5.26
N VAL A 71 1.16 -3.06 4.39
CA VAL A 71 0.38 -2.72 3.20
C VAL A 71 -1.07 -3.00 3.49
N ASN A 72 -1.93 -1.99 3.44
CA ASN A 72 -3.38 -2.15 3.49
C ASN A 72 -3.94 -2.06 2.06
N VAL A 73 -4.84 -2.97 1.69
CA VAL A 73 -5.52 -2.92 0.39
C VAL A 73 -6.67 -1.91 0.47
N VAL A 74 -6.73 -1.02 -0.51
CA VAL A 74 -7.79 0.00 -0.58
C VAL A 74 -8.96 -0.54 -1.35
N THR A 75 -10.13 -0.60 -0.71
CA THR A 75 -11.42 -0.92 -1.33
C THR A 75 -12.24 0.35 -1.55
N GLU A 76 -13.31 0.29 -2.36
CA GLU A 76 -14.11 1.47 -2.72
C GLU A 76 -14.60 2.28 -1.51
N PRO A 77 -15.10 1.67 -0.41
CA PRO A 77 -15.53 2.42 0.77
C PRO A 77 -14.41 3.22 1.46
N LEU A 78 -13.14 2.85 1.25
CA LEU A 78 -11.99 3.46 1.90
C LEU A 78 -11.30 4.53 1.03
N VAL A 79 -11.74 4.74 -0.21
CA VAL A 79 -11.02 5.58 -1.18
C VAL A 79 -10.92 7.05 -0.76
N GLU A 80 -11.97 7.59 -0.12
CA GLU A 80 -11.97 8.98 0.34
C GLU A 80 -11.00 9.15 1.52
N ALA A 81 -11.07 8.28 2.52
CA ALA A 81 -10.18 8.30 3.66
C ALA A 81 -8.71 8.08 3.23
N MET A 82 -8.45 7.15 2.31
CA MET A 82 -7.13 6.96 1.72
C MET A 82 -6.63 8.23 1.03
N ASN A 83 -7.50 8.94 0.30
CA ASN A 83 -7.11 10.18 -0.36
C ASN A 83 -6.75 11.28 0.64
N GLU A 84 -7.46 11.40 1.77
CA GLU A 84 -7.13 12.32 2.87
C GLU A 84 -5.73 12.05 3.43
N THR A 85 -5.30 10.79 3.54
CA THR A 85 -3.96 10.44 4.01
C THR A 85 -2.84 10.73 2.99
N SER A 86 -3.17 11.28 1.82
CA SER A 86 -2.17 11.81 0.87
C SER A 86 -1.72 13.24 1.20
N ALA A 87 -2.30 13.87 2.22
CA ALA A 87 -1.90 15.17 2.71
C ALA A 87 -0.43 15.17 3.16
N THR A 88 0.21 16.34 3.07
CA THR A 88 1.56 16.49 3.63
C THR A 88 1.41 17.08 5.03
N LEU A 89 1.70 16.28 6.03
CA LEU A 89 1.64 16.66 7.45
C LEU A 89 3.05 16.86 8.01
N PRO A 90 3.18 17.58 9.14
CA PRO A 90 4.40 17.59 9.95
C PRO A 90 4.75 16.16 10.43
N PRO A 91 6.04 15.81 10.60
CA PRO A 91 6.46 14.45 10.98
C PRO A 91 5.93 13.95 12.33
N GLU A 92 5.51 14.87 13.21
CA GLU A 92 4.89 14.59 14.51
C GLU A 92 3.38 14.34 14.45
N GLU A 93 2.75 14.55 13.30
CA GLU A 93 1.31 14.33 13.10
C GLU A 93 1.07 13.03 12.31
N SER A 94 0.00 12.31 12.69
CA SER A 94 -0.36 11.04 12.09
C SER A 94 -1.52 11.20 11.12
N GLU A 95 -1.38 10.66 9.91
CA GLU A 95 -2.47 10.64 8.92
C GLU A 95 -3.64 9.78 9.37
N PHE A 96 -3.44 8.81 10.26
CA PHE A 96 -4.55 8.08 10.88
C PHE A 96 -5.49 9.01 11.64
N GLU A 97 -4.92 9.92 12.44
CA GLU A 97 -5.70 10.90 13.20
C GLU A 97 -6.31 11.96 12.30
N HIS A 98 -5.54 12.44 11.34
CA HIS A 98 -6.00 13.42 10.35
C HIS A 98 -7.23 12.93 9.56
N ALA A 99 -7.21 11.68 9.12
CA ALA A 99 -8.31 11.07 8.34
C ALA A 99 -9.38 10.39 9.22
N GLY A 100 -9.24 10.42 10.56
CA GLY A 100 -10.20 9.80 11.49
C GLY A 100 -10.25 8.28 11.38
N LEU A 101 -9.13 7.63 11.05
CA LEU A 101 -9.03 6.19 10.85
C LEU A 101 -8.66 5.46 12.15
N GLU A 102 -9.35 4.38 12.43
CA GLU A 102 -9.01 3.48 13.53
C GLU A 102 -7.84 2.57 13.14
N ARG A 103 -7.00 2.28 14.14
CA ARG A 103 -5.85 1.38 14.03
C ARG A 103 -6.19 0.02 14.64
N THR A 104 -5.68 -1.03 14.03
CA THR A 104 -5.61 -2.36 14.62
C THR A 104 -4.16 -2.80 14.71
N ALA A 105 -3.74 -3.32 15.85
CA ALA A 105 -2.38 -3.80 16.01
C ALA A 105 -2.04 -4.88 14.99
N ALA A 106 -0.84 -4.84 14.45
CA ALA A 106 -0.25 -5.93 13.69
C ALA A 106 0.22 -7.05 14.65
N GLU A 107 0.54 -8.21 14.11
CA GLU A 107 0.93 -9.39 14.91
C GLU A 107 2.44 -9.67 14.86
N LYS A 108 3.09 -9.31 13.75
CA LYS A 108 4.51 -9.60 13.50
C LYS A 108 5.38 -8.35 13.43
N VAL A 109 4.79 -7.21 13.09
CA VAL A 109 5.49 -5.94 12.92
C VAL A 109 4.89 -4.86 13.82
N THR A 110 5.61 -3.78 14.02
CA THR A 110 5.17 -2.67 14.88
C THR A 110 4.13 -1.76 14.24
N PRO A 111 4.23 -1.39 12.95
CA PRO A 111 3.26 -0.50 12.32
C PRO A 111 1.84 -1.08 12.35
N PRO A 112 0.82 -0.27 12.69
CA PRO A 112 -0.56 -0.76 12.78
C PRO A 112 -1.16 -0.98 11.40
N ARG A 113 -2.19 -1.83 11.35
CA ARG A 113 -3.08 -1.95 10.20
C ARG A 113 -4.20 -0.90 10.29
N VAL A 114 -4.76 -0.52 9.15
CA VAL A 114 -6.05 0.19 9.10
C VAL A 114 -7.15 -0.79 9.52
N ALA A 115 -7.90 -0.47 10.57
CA ALA A 115 -8.88 -1.40 11.14
C ALA A 115 -9.98 -1.81 10.15
N ALA A 116 -10.36 -0.91 9.24
CA ALA A 116 -11.38 -1.15 8.23
C ALA A 116 -10.83 -1.81 6.93
N ALA A 117 -9.53 -2.07 6.83
CA ALA A 117 -8.97 -2.75 5.66
C ALA A 117 -9.20 -4.26 5.78
N GLU A 118 -9.94 -4.81 4.83
CA GLU A 118 -10.29 -6.23 4.78
C GLU A 118 -9.12 -7.13 4.41
N ILE A 119 -8.10 -6.55 3.75
CA ILE A 119 -6.85 -7.24 3.40
C ILE A 119 -5.67 -6.37 3.82
N ALA A 120 -4.72 -6.96 4.56
CA ALA A 120 -3.46 -6.31 4.90
C ALA A 120 -2.30 -7.30 4.87
N PHE A 121 -1.11 -6.80 4.56
CA PHE A 121 0.14 -7.56 4.54
C PHE A 121 1.14 -6.92 5.48
N GLU A 122 1.58 -7.66 6.48
CA GLU A 122 2.70 -7.28 7.34
C GLU A 122 4.00 -7.64 6.66
N CYS A 123 4.91 -6.69 6.56
CA CYS A 123 6.13 -6.83 5.77
C CYS A 123 7.37 -6.45 6.58
N GLU A 124 8.43 -7.24 6.44
CA GLU A 124 9.80 -6.87 6.81
C GLU A 124 10.53 -6.36 5.57
N VAL A 125 11.33 -5.30 5.74
CA VAL A 125 12.11 -4.73 4.61
C VAL A 125 13.16 -5.75 4.16
N HIS A 126 13.04 -6.17 2.90
CA HIS A 126 13.96 -7.12 2.28
C HIS A 126 15.17 -6.41 1.67
N ASP A 127 14.95 -5.30 0.95
CA ASP A 127 16.01 -4.51 0.33
C ASP A 127 15.46 -3.13 -0.07
N THR A 128 16.34 -2.19 -0.38
CA THR A 128 16.00 -0.86 -0.85
C THR A 128 16.88 -0.45 -2.01
N LEU A 129 16.32 0.33 -2.94
CA LEU A 129 17.05 0.78 -4.13
C LEU A 129 16.67 2.22 -4.49
N ASP A 130 17.66 3.10 -4.52
CA ASP A 130 17.47 4.46 -5.02
C ASP A 130 17.55 4.52 -6.54
N ILE A 131 16.46 4.97 -7.18
CA ILE A 131 16.35 5.11 -8.62
C ILE A 131 15.88 6.52 -8.96
N GLY A 132 16.77 7.38 -9.40
CA GLY A 132 16.46 8.76 -9.76
C GLY A 132 15.91 9.53 -8.55
N VAL A 133 14.62 9.89 -8.60
CA VAL A 133 13.95 10.61 -7.50
C VAL A 133 13.18 9.68 -6.56
N SER A 134 13.21 8.39 -6.79
CA SER A 134 12.43 7.42 -5.99
C SER A 134 13.33 6.50 -5.19
N THR A 135 12.90 6.22 -3.96
CA THR A 135 13.43 5.11 -3.15
C THR A 135 12.46 3.94 -3.27
N VAL A 136 12.88 2.87 -3.92
CA VAL A 136 12.10 1.62 -3.99
C VAL A 136 12.34 0.86 -2.70
N VAL A 137 11.27 0.53 -1.99
CA VAL A 137 11.31 -0.35 -0.80
C VAL A 137 10.71 -1.68 -1.20
N LEU A 138 11.48 -2.75 -1.00
CA LEU A 138 11.08 -4.13 -1.18
C LEU A 138 10.78 -4.74 0.19
N GLY A 139 9.59 -5.30 0.39
CA GLY A 139 9.21 -5.94 1.64
C GLY A 139 8.76 -7.37 1.43
N GLU A 140 9.31 -8.28 2.25
CA GLU A 140 8.87 -9.66 2.33
C GLU A 140 7.62 -9.74 3.20
N ILE A 141 6.55 -10.34 2.70
CA ILE A 141 5.33 -10.58 3.47
C ILE A 141 5.61 -11.64 4.52
N VAL A 142 5.50 -11.27 5.79
CA VAL A 142 5.64 -12.19 6.94
C VAL A 142 4.30 -12.65 7.51
N LEU A 143 3.22 -11.91 7.24
CA LEU A 143 1.85 -12.29 7.59
C LEU A 143 0.85 -11.61 6.66
N ALA A 144 -0.17 -12.35 6.25
CA ALA A 144 -1.32 -11.82 5.51
C ALA A 144 -2.59 -11.91 6.36
N HIS A 145 -3.32 -10.81 6.44
CA HIS A 145 -4.67 -10.73 7.01
C HIS A 145 -5.66 -10.64 5.86
N VAL A 146 -6.67 -11.48 5.88
CA VAL A 146 -7.76 -11.50 4.90
C VAL A 146 -9.05 -11.73 5.68
N ASP A 147 -10.06 -10.89 5.46
CA ASP A 147 -11.38 -11.09 6.06
C ASP A 147 -11.99 -12.39 5.54
N ASP A 148 -12.59 -13.17 6.44
CA ASP A 148 -13.22 -14.44 6.11
C ASP A 148 -14.32 -14.29 5.04
N ALA A 149 -15.01 -13.15 5.00
CA ALA A 149 -16.01 -12.84 3.98
C ALA A 149 -15.44 -12.78 2.55
N LEU A 150 -14.14 -12.55 2.40
CA LEU A 150 -13.46 -12.52 1.10
C LEU A 150 -12.89 -13.88 0.69
N THR A 151 -13.18 -14.94 1.43
CA THR A 151 -12.63 -16.27 1.15
C THR A 151 -13.72 -17.25 0.70
N THR A 152 -13.37 -18.10 -0.26
CA THR A 152 -14.22 -19.21 -0.68
C THR A 152 -14.20 -20.34 0.36
N ASP A 153 -15.15 -21.30 0.29
CA ASP A 153 -15.15 -22.51 1.10
C ASP A 153 -13.86 -23.35 0.98
N GLU A 154 -13.10 -23.16 -0.10
CA GLU A 154 -11.79 -23.80 -0.34
C GLU A 154 -10.62 -23.01 0.29
N GLY A 155 -10.88 -21.90 1.00
CA GLY A 155 -9.87 -21.03 1.60
C GLY A 155 -9.07 -20.20 0.58
N LYS A 156 -9.60 -19.96 -0.62
CA LYS A 156 -9.01 -19.09 -1.63
C LYS A 156 -9.67 -17.72 -1.59
N LEU A 157 -8.90 -16.69 -1.92
CA LEU A 157 -9.46 -15.35 -2.08
C LEU A 157 -10.53 -15.36 -3.18
N ASP A 158 -11.76 -14.94 -2.84
CA ASP A 158 -12.80 -14.70 -3.83
C ASP A 158 -12.59 -13.33 -4.46
N VAL A 159 -11.96 -13.32 -5.62
CA VAL A 159 -11.70 -12.07 -6.37
C VAL A 159 -12.98 -11.36 -6.81
N ALA A 160 -14.16 -12.02 -6.66
CA ALA A 160 -15.43 -11.39 -6.95
C ALA A 160 -15.87 -10.46 -5.81
N GLU A 161 -15.49 -10.76 -4.60
CA GLU A 161 -15.85 -10.00 -3.40
C GLU A 161 -14.81 -8.90 -3.09
N VAL A 162 -13.59 -8.97 -3.66
CA VAL A 162 -12.58 -7.92 -3.48
C VAL A 162 -12.85 -6.76 -4.43
N ASP A 163 -13.36 -5.66 -3.89
CA ASP A 163 -13.62 -4.44 -4.66
C ASP A 163 -12.47 -3.43 -4.49
N ALA A 164 -11.28 -3.87 -4.92
CA ALA A 164 -10.07 -3.07 -4.83
C ALA A 164 -10.10 -1.88 -5.79
N VAL A 165 -9.44 -0.79 -5.39
CA VAL A 165 -9.34 0.43 -6.16
C VAL A 165 -7.96 0.57 -6.80
N GLY A 166 -7.94 0.91 -8.08
CA GLY A 166 -6.74 1.22 -8.84
C GLY A 166 -6.65 2.70 -9.21
N ARG A 167 -5.42 3.25 -9.19
CA ARG A 167 -5.15 4.62 -9.63
C ARG A 167 -5.07 4.69 -11.15
N LEU A 168 -5.75 5.67 -11.71
CA LEU A 168 -5.63 6.08 -13.11
C LEU A 168 -4.77 7.36 -13.22
N ALA A 169 -4.96 8.12 -14.28
CA ALA A 169 -4.28 9.41 -14.47
C ALA A 169 -4.97 10.55 -13.71
N GLY A 170 -4.20 11.52 -13.26
CA GLY A 170 -4.72 12.70 -12.56
C GLY A 170 -5.47 12.32 -11.28
N SER A 171 -6.74 12.71 -11.16
CA SER A 171 -7.60 12.42 -10.00
C SER A 171 -8.56 11.25 -10.24
N TRP A 172 -8.32 10.42 -11.25
CA TRP A 172 -9.21 9.32 -11.60
C TRP A 172 -8.79 8.02 -10.92
N TYR A 173 -9.78 7.24 -10.53
CA TYR A 173 -9.66 5.90 -9.98
C TYR A 173 -10.57 4.95 -10.74
N ALA A 174 -10.35 3.67 -10.61
CA ALA A 174 -11.21 2.60 -11.11
C ALA A 174 -11.36 1.53 -10.02
N THR A 175 -12.54 0.93 -9.92
CA THR A 175 -12.76 -0.28 -9.13
C THR A 175 -12.46 -1.52 -9.96
N THR A 176 -12.33 -2.67 -9.30
CA THR A 176 -12.20 -3.98 -9.97
C THR A 176 -13.55 -4.66 -10.20
N ALA A 177 -14.67 -3.97 -9.99
CA ALA A 177 -16.02 -4.50 -10.18
C ALA A 177 -16.32 -4.87 -11.64
N ASP A 178 -15.87 -4.02 -12.61
CA ASP A 178 -16.03 -4.30 -14.05
C ASP A 178 -14.86 -5.14 -14.55
N ARG A 179 -15.06 -6.45 -14.63
CA ARG A 179 -14.03 -7.44 -14.99
C ARG A 179 -14.56 -8.46 -15.98
N PHE A 180 -13.66 -9.02 -16.76
CA PHE A 180 -13.95 -10.11 -17.70
C PHE A 180 -12.95 -11.24 -17.55
N ARG A 181 -13.33 -12.46 -17.93
CA ARG A 181 -12.48 -13.64 -17.87
C ARG A 181 -12.00 -14.02 -19.27
N ILE A 182 -10.70 -14.32 -19.36
CA ILE A 182 -10.10 -14.94 -20.54
C ILE A 182 -9.38 -16.20 -20.08
N GLU A 183 -9.64 -17.32 -20.74
CA GLU A 183 -8.94 -18.56 -20.45
C GLU A 183 -7.50 -18.49 -21.01
N ARG A 184 -6.58 -19.06 -20.26
CA ARG A 184 -5.18 -19.14 -20.68
C ARG A 184 -5.09 -20.22 -21.78
N PRO A 185 -4.40 -19.96 -22.90
CA PRO A 185 -4.10 -21.02 -23.85
C PRO A 185 -3.17 -22.07 -23.22
N ASP A 186 -3.37 -23.34 -23.60
CA ASP A 186 -2.53 -24.48 -23.18
C ASP A 186 -1.11 -24.37 -23.74
#